data_36f302871137605a98ba7c446699109d
#
_entry.id   36f302871137605a98ba7c446699109d
#
_cell.length_a   1.000
_cell.length_b   1.000
_cell.length_c   1.000
_cell.angle_alpha   90.00
_cell.angle_beta   90.00
_cell.angle_gamma   90.00
#
_symmetry.space_group_name_H-M   'P 1'
#
loop_
_entity.id
_entity.type
_entity.pdbx_description
1 polymer ?
#
loop_
_entity_poly.entity_id
_entity_poly.type
_entity_poly.pdbx_seq_one_letter_code
_entity_poly.pdbx_strand_id
1 'polypeptide(L)'
;VMLCLTYFMGLLIFYLLTSWLPLLIRETGASMSQASIITALFPLGGGIGVLILGALMDKINPNKVVAVGWLLTGVFVCLVGFSTSSLALMGVMVFIAGSIMNGAQSSMPALAAGFYPTQGRATGVAWMLGIGRFGGILGAFSGAFLMQAQLSFETIFTLLAIPAFLSAIALLIKYRVSKSVPATTDEARSLQKA
;
A
#
# COMPACT_ATOMS: atom_id res chain seq x y z
N VAL A 1 3.38 -5.29 -15.36
CA VAL A 1 2.17 -4.45 -15.26
C VAL A 1 1.61 -4.51 -13.84
N MET A 2 1.27 -5.69 -13.25
CA MET A 2 0.62 -5.78 -11.93
C MET A 2 1.41 -5.14 -10.79
N LEU A 3 2.75 -5.30 -10.76
CA LEU A 3 3.61 -4.65 -9.76
C LEU A 3 3.58 -3.11 -9.88
N CYS A 4 3.63 -2.60 -11.11
CA CYS A 4 3.53 -1.15 -11.34
C CYS A 4 2.17 -0.59 -10.91
N LEU A 5 1.09 -1.31 -11.22
CA LEU A 5 -0.27 -0.93 -10.81
C LEU A 5 -0.39 -0.89 -9.29
N THR A 6 0.05 -1.95 -8.60
CA THR A 6 0.02 -2.01 -7.13
C THR A 6 0.83 -0.88 -6.51
N TYR A 7 2.04 -0.63 -7.02
CA TYR A 7 2.90 0.42 -6.48
C TYR A 7 2.34 1.82 -6.73
N PHE A 8 1.74 2.04 -7.91
CA PHE A 8 1.04 3.28 -8.25
C PHE A 8 -0.16 3.54 -7.32
N MET A 9 -1.05 2.55 -7.16
CA MET A 9 -2.21 2.66 -6.27
C MET A 9 -1.79 2.88 -4.81
N GLY A 10 -0.72 2.20 -4.38
CA GLY A 10 -0.19 2.37 -3.04
C GLY A 10 0.35 3.77 -2.78
N LEU A 11 1.13 4.34 -3.70
CA LEU A 11 1.61 5.72 -3.57
C LEU A 11 0.48 6.75 -3.66
N LEU A 12 -0.56 6.48 -4.46
CA LEU A 12 -1.75 7.33 -4.52
C LEU A 12 -2.40 7.45 -3.14
N ILE A 13 -2.69 6.32 -2.48
CA ILE A 13 -3.26 6.32 -1.12
C ILE A 13 -2.31 6.98 -0.12
N PHE A 14 -1.02 6.61 -0.17
CA PHE A 14 -0.01 7.10 0.76
C PHE A 14 0.10 8.63 0.74
N TYR A 15 0.26 9.21 -0.45
CA TYR A 15 0.42 10.67 -0.57
C TYR A 15 -0.88 11.42 -0.29
N LEU A 16 -2.05 10.85 -0.62
CA LEU A 16 -3.32 11.44 -0.26
C LEU A 16 -3.46 11.49 1.27
N LEU A 17 -3.25 10.36 1.96
CA LEU A 17 -3.34 10.32 3.42
C LEU A 17 -2.31 11.25 4.07
N THR A 18 -1.05 11.18 3.65
CA THR A 18 0.01 12.00 4.26
C THR A 18 -0.24 13.49 4.10
N SER A 19 -0.80 13.91 2.95
CA SER A 19 -1.05 15.34 2.66
C SER A 19 -2.33 15.86 3.29
N TRP A 20 -3.38 15.04 3.37
CA TRP A 20 -4.74 15.50 3.69
C TRP A 20 -5.30 14.96 5.00
N LEU A 21 -4.69 13.93 5.59
CA LEU A 21 -5.19 13.32 6.84
C LEU A 21 -5.39 14.33 7.97
N PRO A 22 -4.49 15.30 8.25
CA PRO A 22 -4.72 16.27 9.31
C PRO A 22 -5.98 17.12 9.08
N LEU A 23 -6.20 17.53 7.84
CA LEU A 23 -7.35 18.36 7.47
C LEU A 23 -8.64 17.55 7.53
N LEU A 24 -8.62 16.32 7.04
CA LEU A 24 -9.77 15.41 7.10
C LEU A 24 -10.20 15.12 8.56
N ILE A 25 -9.24 14.90 9.46
CA ILE A 25 -9.53 14.69 10.88
C ILE A 25 -10.11 15.96 11.52
N ARG A 26 -9.66 17.16 11.13
CA ARG A 26 -10.23 18.40 11.63
C ARG A 26 -11.71 18.58 11.28
N GLU A 27 -12.12 18.10 10.11
CA GLU A 27 -13.54 18.18 9.70
C GLU A 27 -14.46 17.32 10.56
N THR A 28 -13.93 16.32 11.28
CA THR A 28 -14.70 15.56 12.28
C THR A 28 -14.89 16.32 13.60
N GLY A 29 -14.45 17.59 13.71
CA GLY A 29 -14.54 18.41 14.91
C GLY A 29 -13.32 18.35 15.85
N ALA A 30 -12.25 17.65 15.45
CA ALA A 30 -11.01 17.59 16.23
C ALA A 30 -10.24 18.93 16.19
N SER A 31 -9.58 19.28 17.30
CA SER A 31 -8.65 20.41 17.32
C SER A 31 -7.44 20.16 16.43
N MET A 32 -6.74 21.23 16.01
CA MET A 32 -5.53 21.11 15.19
C MET A 32 -4.45 20.26 15.87
N SER A 33 -4.28 20.41 17.18
CA SER A 33 -3.34 19.61 17.96
C SER A 33 -3.69 18.12 17.95
N GLN A 34 -4.95 17.78 18.16
CA GLN A 34 -5.43 16.38 18.13
C GLN A 34 -5.26 15.77 16.74
N ALA A 35 -5.64 16.50 15.69
CA ALA A 35 -5.47 16.05 14.32
C ALA A 35 -3.99 15.77 13.97
N SER A 36 -3.09 16.65 14.40
CA SER A 36 -1.65 16.49 14.20
C SER A 36 -1.08 15.29 14.93
N ILE A 37 -1.50 15.05 16.17
CA ILE A 37 -1.07 13.89 16.97
C ILE A 37 -1.55 12.59 16.30
N ILE A 38 -2.83 12.51 15.92
CA ILE A 38 -3.37 11.32 15.26
C ILE A 38 -2.66 11.06 13.92
N THR A 39 -2.41 12.12 13.14
CA THR A 39 -1.68 12.00 11.88
C THR A 39 -0.25 11.48 12.08
N ALA A 40 0.44 11.91 13.14
CA ALA A 40 1.79 11.43 13.46
C ALA A 40 1.84 9.93 13.80
N LEU A 41 0.73 9.33 14.24
CA LEU A 41 0.63 7.89 14.48
C LEU A 41 0.74 7.07 13.19
N PHE A 42 0.37 7.65 12.03
CA PHE A 42 0.44 6.96 10.74
C PHE A 42 1.90 6.58 10.35
N PRO A 43 2.87 7.51 10.29
CA PRO A 43 4.27 7.15 10.02
C PRO A 43 4.93 6.39 11.18
N LEU A 44 4.56 6.63 12.44
CA LEU A 44 5.05 5.87 13.58
C LEU A 44 4.67 4.39 13.47
N GLY A 45 3.42 4.11 13.18
CA GLY A 45 2.97 2.75 12.88
C GLY A 45 3.73 2.18 11.68
N GLY A 46 3.96 3.02 10.67
CA GLY A 46 4.70 2.64 9.47
C GLY A 46 6.08 2.06 9.73
N GLY A 47 6.86 2.67 10.63
CA GLY A 47 8.16 2.16 11.03
C GLY A 47 8.09 0.73 11.60
N ILE A 48 7.12 0.47 12.47
CA ILE A 48 6.89 -0.86 13.05
C ILE A 48 6.41 -1.83 11.99
N GLY A 49 5.49 -1.41 11.13
CA GLY A 49 4.93 -2.23 10.07
C GLY A 49 5.96 -2.73 9.06
N VAL A 50 6.92 -1.88 8.68
CA VAL A 50 8.03 -2.27 7.79
C VAL A 50 8.85 -3.41 8.39
N LEU A 51 9.17 -3.35 9.68
CA LEU A 51 9.93 -4.41 10.35
C LEU A 51 9.12 -5.72 10.44
N ILE A 52 7.83 -5.64 10.79
CA ILE A 52 6.97 -6.81 10.90
C ILE A 52 6.76 -7.48 9.54
N LEU A 53 6.41 -6.72 8.50
CA LEU A 53 6.16 -7.29 7.19
C LEU A 53 7.46 -7.80 6.56
N GLY A 54 8.60 -7.12 6.77
CA GLY A 54 9.92 -7.60 6.36
C GLY A 54 10.21 -8.98 6.97
N ALA A 55 10.10 -9.11 8.28
CA ALA A 55 10.32 -10.39 8.97
C ALA A 55 9.33 -11.50 8.56
N LEU A 56 8.09 -11.13 8.21
CA LEU A 56 7.10 -12.08 7.68
C LEU A 56 7.47 -12.56 6.28
N MET A 57 8.01 -11.68 5.42
CA MET A 57 8.44 -12.05 4.08
C MET A 57 9.62 -13.02 4.07
N ASP A 58 10.46 -13.01 5.12
CA ASP A 58 11.55 -13.97 5.29
C ASP A 58 11.06 -15.37 5.64
N LYS A 59 9.89 -15.49 6.28
CA LYS A 59 9.33 -16.75 6.77
C LYS A 59 8.22 -17.31 5.87
N ILE A 60 7.51 -16.45 5.16
CA ILE A 60 6.32 -16.77 4.38
C ILE A 60 6.51 -16.25 2.96
N ASN A 61 5.80 -16.83 2.00
CA ASN A 61 5.86 -16.40 0.61
C ASN A 61 5.58 -14.87 0.48
N PRO A 62 6.56 -14.09 -0.02
CA PRO A 62 6.46 -12.62 -0.07
C PRO A 62 5.22 -12.11 -0.82
N ASN A 63 4.80 -12.80 -1.89
CA ASN A 63 3.61 -12.39 -2.65
C ASN A 63 2.34 -12.48 -1.80
N LYS A 64 2.23 -13.51 -0.95
CA LYS A 64 1.08 -13.66 -0.05
C LYS A 64 1.10 -12.62 1.05
N VAL A 65 2.27 -12.38 1.66
CA VAL A 65 2.43 -11.41 2.75
C VAL A 65 2.02 -10.02 2.27
N VAL A 66 2.54 -9.57 1.12
CA VAL A 66 2.23 -8.23 0.60
C VAL A 66 0.78 -8.15 0.10
N ALA A 67 0.22 -9.20 -0.51
CA ALA A 67 -1.18 -9.21 -0.92
C ALA A 67 -2.15 -9.13 0.27
N VAL A 68 -1.89 -9.88 1.35
CA VAL A 68 -2.65 -9.80 2.59
C VAL A 68 -2.47 -8.43 3.24
N GLY A 69 -1.25 -7.87 3.21
CA GLY A 69 -0.98 -6.52 3.67
C GLY A 69 -1.87 -5.48 2.97
N TRP A 70 -1.99 -5.54 1.65
CA TRP A 70 -2.87 -4.63 0.90
C TRP A 70 -4.35 -4.86 1.17
N LEU A 71 -4.77 -6.12 1.34
CA LEU A 71 -6.15 -6.44 1.73
C LEU A 71 -6.49 -5.82 3.09
N LEU A 72 -5.62 -6.05 4.08
CA LEU A 72 -5.80 -5.48 5.43
C LEU A 72 -5.71 -3.94 5.40
N THR A 73 -4.84 -3.35 4.58
CA THR A 73 -4.81 -1.90 4.38
C THR A 73 -6.17 -1.38 3.94
N GLY A 74 -6.81 -2.02 2.95
CA GLY A 74 -8.15 -1.63 2.49
C GLY A 74 -9.18 -1.69 3.61
N VAL A 75 -9.16 -2.77 4.42
CA VAL A 75 -10.07 -2.92 5.55
C VAL A 75 -9.83 -1.84 6.61
N PHE A 76 -8.58 -1.64 7.05
CA PHE A 76 -8.29 -0.67 8.12
C PHE A 76 -8.45 0.78 7.67
N VAL A 77 -8.13 1.10 6.42
CA VAL A 77 -8.41 2.43 5.84
C VAL A 77 -9.92 2.68 5.83
N CYS A 78 -10.74 1.70 5.44
CA CYS A 78 -12.19 1.81 5.52
C CYS A 78 -12.66 2.02 6.97
N LEU A 79 -12.14 1.25 7.93
CA LEU A 79 -12.49 1.36 9.36
C LEU A 79 -12.10 2.72 9.96
N VAL A 80 -11.04 3.37 9.49
CA VAL A 80 -10.73 4.77 9.90
C VAL A 80 -11.90 5.67 9.57
N GLY A 81 -12.54 5.53 8.40
CA GLY A 81 -13.71 6.31 8.01
C GLY A 81 -14.88 6.19 8.99
N PHE A 82 -15.08 5.03 9.60
CA PHE A 82 -16.16 4.78 10.57
C PHE A 82 -15.77 5.05 12.03
N SER A 83 -14.52 5.46 12.30
CA SER A 83 -14.02 5.65 13.67
C SER A 83 -14.23 7.07 14.22
N THR A 84 -15.13 7.85 13.63
CA THR A 84 -15.41 9.26 14.01
C THR A 84 -16.01 9.43 15.42
N SER A 85 -16.56 8.35 16.00
CA SER A 85 -17.17 8.38 17.34
C SER A 85 -16.18 8.63 18.48
N SER A 86 -14.89 8.33 18.30
CA SER A 86 -13.85 8.50 19.32
C SER A 86 -12.49 8.79 18.69
N LEU A 87 -11.88 9.90 19.09
CA LEU A 87 -10.53 10.28 18.64
C LEU A 87 -9.47 9.25 19.04
N ALA A 88 -9.64 8.58 20.18
CA ALA A 88 -8.73 7.52 20.61
C ALA A 88 -8.83 6.29 19.68
N LEU A 89 -10.06 5.89 19.35
CA LEU A 89 -10.29 4.79 18.40
C LEU A 89 -9.73 5.13 17.03
N MET A 90 -9.98 6.35 16.53
CA MET A 90 -9.43 6.86 15.28
C MET A 90 -7.90 6.79 15.28
N GLY A 91 -7.24 7.22 16.36
CA GLY A 91 -5.79 7.16 16.49
C GLY A 91 -5.25 5.72 16.39
N VAL A 92 -5.91 4.76 17.07
CA VAL A 92 -5.54 3.34 16.98
C VAL A 92 -5.72 2.81 15.56
N MET A 93 -6.83 3.13 14.89
CA MET A 93 -7.09 2.68 13.52
C MET A 93 -6.09 3.29 12.53
N VAL A 94 -5.76 4.58 12.66
CA VAL A 94 -4.75 5.25 11.85
C VAL A 94 -3.36 4.63 12.06
N PHE A 95 -2.99 4.31 13.30
CA PHE A 95 -1.73 3.64 13.61
C PHE A 95 -1.64 2.26 12.95
N ILE A 96 -2.68 1.44 13.05
CA ILE A 96 -2.73 0.10 12.46
C ILE A 96 -2.73 0.19 10.92
N ALA A 97 -3.56 1.06 10.35
CA ALA A 97 -3.59 1.30 8.91
C ALA A 97 -2.23 1.75 8.39
N GLY A 98 -1.57 2.68 9.08
CA GLY A 98 -0.22 3.14 8.78
C GLY A 98 0.82 2.03 8.86
N SER A 99 0.74 1.18 9.87
CA SER A 99 1.66 0.04 10.04
C SER A 99 1.57 -0.92 8.87
N ILE A 100 0.38 -1.37 8.53
CA ILE A 100 0.17 -2.37 7.49
C ILE A 100 0.49 -1.78 6.11
N MET A 101 -0.01 -0.58 5.83
CA MET A 101 0.16 0.08 4.55
C MET A 101 1.63 0.40 4.23
N ASN A 102 2.35 1.04 5.16
CA ASN A 102 3.77 1.35 4.97
C ASN A 102 4.61 0.08 4.85
N GLY A 103 4.31 -0.95 5.64
CA GLY A 103 4.95 -2.25 5.54
C GLY A 103 4.77 -2.88 4.16
N ALA A 104 3.52 -2.92 3.66
CA ALA A 104 3.21 -3.45 2.33
C ALA A 104 3.87 -2.64 1.21
N GLN A 105 3.80 -1.31 1.28
CA GLN A 105 4.38 -0.41 0.28
C GLN A 105 5.91 -0.51 0.23
N SER A 106 6.58 -0.51 1.38
CA SER A 106 8.04 -0.61 1.48
C SER A 106 8.57 -1.98 1.06
N SER A 107 7.75 -3.02 1.12
CA SER A 107 8.08 -4.36 0.66
C SER A 107 8.00 -4.54 -0.85
N MET A 108 7.35 -3.63 -1.58
CA MET A 108 7.15 -3.75 -3.03
C MET A 108 8.45 -3.77 -3.85
N PRO A 109 9.49 -2.95 -3.57
CA PRO A 109 10.75 -3.02 -4.29
C PRO A 109 11.46 -4.38 -4.11
N ALA A 110 11.45 -4.94 -2.90
CA ALA A 110 12.02 -6.26 -2.63
C ALA A 110 11.26 -7.36 -3.38
N LEU A 111 9.92 -7.30 -3.38
CA LEU A 111 9.07 -8.21 -4.14
C LEU A 111 9.31 -8.12 -5.66
N ALA A 112 9.52 -6.91 -6.19
CA ALA A 112 9.85 -6.69 -7.59
C ALA A 112 11.25 -7.21 -7.93
N ALA A 113 12.24 -6.96 -7.07
CA ALA A 113 13.60 -7.45 -7.25
C ALA A 113 13.67 -8.99 -7.29
N GLY A 114 12.86 -9.68 -6.51
CA GLY A 114 12.72 -11.13 -6.55
C GLY A 114 11.97 -11.67 -7.77
N PHE A 115 11.18 -10.85 -8.45
CA PHE A 115 10.41 -11.25 -9.62
C PHE A 115 11.18 -11.08 -10.93
N TYR A 116 11.98 -10.02 -11.08
CA TYR A 116 12.71 -9.75 -12.31
C TYR A 116 14.02 -10.54 -12.40
N PRO A 117 14.37 -11.08 -13.60
CA PRO A 117 15.64 -11.75 -13.82
C PRO A 117 16.81 -10.77 -13.61
N THR A 118 17.97 -11.30 -13.23
CA THR A 118 19.14 -10.50 -12.81
C THR A 118 19.54 -9.44 -13.84
N GLN A 119 19.47 -9.76 -15.14
CA GLN A 119 19.85 -8.86 -16.23
C GLN A 119 18.94 -7.63 -16.38
N GLY A 120 17.63 -7.74 -16.04
CA GLY A 120 16.65 -6.66 -16.16
C GLY A 120 16.12 -6.13 -14.81
N ARG A 121 16.64 -6.64 -13.70
CA ARG A 121 16.11 -6.35 -12.35
C ARG A 121 16.11 -4.87 -12.02
N ALA A 122 17.24 -4.20 -12.20
CA ALA A 122 17.38 -2.78 -11.92
C ALA A 122 16.40 -1.93 -12.75
N THR A 123 16.32 -2.22 -14.04
CA THR A 123 15.41 -1.54 -14.97
C THR A 123 13.94 -1.78 -14.62
N GLY A 124 13.56 -3.03 -14.32
CA GLY A 124 12.18 -3.38 -13.96
C GLY A 124 11.72 -2.72 -12.66
N VAL A 125 12.59 -2.69 -11.64
CA VAL A 125 12.32 -1.99 -10.38
C VAL A 125 12.26 -0.48 -10.60
N ALA A 126 13.19 0.11 -11.37
CA ALA A 126 13.19 1.54 -11.67
C ALA A 126 11.90 1.98 -12.39
N TRP A 127 11.42 1.22 -13.36
CA TRP A 127 10.14 1.47 -14.03
C TRP A 127 8.96 1.43 -13.04
N MET A 128 8.92 0.43 -12.17
CA MET A 128 7.87 0.36 -11.14
C MET A 128 7.88 1.58 -10.24
N LEU A 129 9.06 1.99 -9.76
CA LEU A 129 9.22 3.17 -8.90
C LEU A 129 8.85 4.46 -9.65
N GLY A 130 9.29 4.61 -10.91
CA GLY A 130 9.00 5.77 -11.76
C GLY A 130 7.51 5.93 -12.02
N ILE A 131 6.82 4.88 -12.48
CA ILE A 131 5.37 4.88 -12.71
C ILE A 131 4.61 5.18 -11.42
N GLY A 132 5.07 4.62 -10.30
CA GLY A 132 4.44 4.88 -9.00
C GLY A 132 4.46 6.35 -8.58
N ARG A 133 5.48 7.12 -8.98
CA ARG A 133 5.54 8.56 -8.67
C ARG A 133 4.34 9.33 -9.20
N PHE A 134 3.83 8.96 -10.37
CA PHE A 134 2.60 9.56 -10.90
C PHE A 134 1.39 9.26 -10.00
N GLY A 135 1.32 8.06 -9.39
CA GLY A 135 0.33 7.75 -8.38
C GLY A 135 0.40 8.69 -7.18
N GLY A 136 1.62 8.96 -6.69
CA GLY A 136 1.85 9.91 -5.60
C GLY A 136 1.41 11.34 -5.94
N ILE A 137 1.73 11.81 -7.15
CA ILE A 137 1.30 13.13 -7.64
C ILE A 137 -0.24 13.20 -7.67
N LEU A 138 -0.89 12.22 -8.28
CA LEU A 138 -2.35 12.15 -8.33
C LEU A 138 -2.97 12.07 -6.92
N GLY A 139 -2.36 11.31 -6.01
CA GLY A 139 -2.80 11.21 -4.62
C GLY A 139 -2.77 12.55 -3.90
N ALA A 140 -1.67 13.29 -4.02
CA ALA A 140 -1.54 14.61 -3.41
C ALA A 140 -2.56 15.62 -3.94
N PHE A 141 -2.85 15.59 -5.25
CA PHE A 141 -3.83 16.49 -5.88
C PHE A 141 -5.28 16.05 -5.65
N SER A 142 -5.55 14.75 -5.61
CA SER A 142 -6.93 14.23 -5.51
C SER A 142 -7.63 14.65 -4.22
N GLY A 143 -6.89 14.88 -3.13
CA GLY A 143 -7.46 15.38 -1.89
C GLY A 143 -8.16 16.74 -2.04
N ALA A 144 -7.63 17.64 -2.87
CA ALA A 144 -8.27 18.91 -3.15
C ALA A 144 -9.64 18.73 -3.83
N PHE A 145 -9.76 17.81 -4.77
CA PHE A 145 -11.02 17.48 -5.43
C PHE A 145 -12.03 16.85 -4.46
N LEU A 146 -11.57 15.96 -3.58
CA LEU A 146 -12.43 15.32 -2.58
C LEU A 146 -12.99 16.35 -1.58
N MET A 147 -12.16 17.31 -1.18
CA MET A 147 -12.59 18.42 -0.30
C MET A 147 -13.59 19.35 -1.01
N GLN A 148 -13.35 19.72 -2.27
CA GLN A 148 -14.28 20.55 -3.05
C GLN A 148 -15.63 19.85 -3.29
N ALA A 149 -15.62 18.52 -3.43
CA ALA A 149 -16.83 17.73 -3.58
C ALA A 149 -17.66 17.61 -2.29
N GLN A 150 -17.19 18.17 -1.17
CA GLN A 150 -17.84 18.13 0.15
C GLN A 150 -18.27 16.71 0.56
N LEU A 151 -17.45 15.71 0.20
CA LEU A 151 -17.72 14.32 0.56
C LEU A 151 -17.52 14.12 2.06
N SER A 152 -18.37 13.29 2.67
CA SER A 152 -18.19 12.94 4.09
C SER A 152 -16.88 12.20 4.33
N PHE A 153 -16.33 12.32 5.55
CA PHE A 153 -15.13 11.62 5.99
C PHE A 153 -15.21 10.12 5.69
N GLU A 154 -16.33 9.48 6.01
CA GLU A 154 -16.57 8.06 5.74
C GLU A 154 -16.48 7.72 4.24
N THR A 155 -17.08 8.57 3.39
CA THR A 155 -17.08 8.37 1.93
C THR A 155 -15.66 8.44 1.37
N ILE A 156 -14.87 9.41 1.82
CA ILE A 156 -13.48 9.58 1.38
C ILE A 156 -12.65 8.33 1.71
N PHE A 157 -12.73 7.84 2.95
CA PHE A 157 -11.97 6.66 3.37
C PHE A 157 -12.47 5.37 2.70
N THR A 158 -13.76 5.25 2.44
CA THR A 158 -14.32 4.13 1.67
C THR A 158 -13.82 4.15 0.22
N LEU A 159 -13.75 5.33 -0.41
CA LEU A 159 -13.16 5.47 -1.75
C LEU A 159 -11.67 5.13 -1.77
N LEU A 160 -10.92 5.51 -0.72
CA LEU A 160 -9.50 5.16 -0.61
C LEU A 160 -9.27 3.66 -0.38
N ALA A 161 -10.23 2.94 0.15
CA ALA A 161 -10.13 1.49 0.28
C ALA A 161 -10.15 0.77 -1.08
N ILE A 162 -10.79 1.34 -2.11
CA ILE A 162 -10.87 0.74 -3.44
C ILE A 162 -9.50 0.48 -4.06
N PRO A 163 -8.58 1.47 -4.19
CA PRO A 163 -7.26 1.21 -4.75
C PRO A 163 -6.42 0.24 -3.90
N ALA A 164 -6.66 0.14 -2.58
CA ALA A 164 -5.99 -0.86 -1.74
C ALA A 164 -6.46 -2.28 -2.07
N PHE A 165 -7.77 -2.50 -2.24
CA PHE A 165 -8.32 -3.79 -2.68
C PHE A 165 -7.87 -4.15 -4.10
N LEU A 166 -7.82 -3.18 -5.03
CA LEU A 166 -7.29 -3.40 -6.37
C LEU A 166 -5.83 -3.83 -6.33
N SER A 167 -5.02 -3.26 -5.44
CA SER A 167 -3.64 -3.65 -5.20
C SER A 167 -3.50 -5.09 -4.71
N ALA A 168 -4.35 -5.50 -3.77
CA ALA A 168 -4.39 -6.88 -3.29
C ALA A 168 -4.76 -7.86 -4.41
N ILE A 169 -5.80 -7.54 -5.19
CA ILE A 169 -6.25 -8.36 -6.31
C ILE A 169 -5.15 -8.48 -7.37
N ALA A 170 -4.50 -7.37 -7.75
CA ALA A 170 -3.42 -7.36 -8.73
C ALA A 170 -2.25 -8.27 -8.31
N LEU A 171 -1.88 -8.26 -7.03
CA LEU A 171 -0.84 -9.15 -6.51
C LEU A 171 -1.26 -10.62 -6.46
N LEU A 172 -2.51 -10.91 -6.14
CA LEU A 172 -3.03 -12.28 -6.16
C LEU A 172 -3.07 -12.84 -7.58
N ILE A 173 -3.48 -12.03 -8.56
CA ILE A 173 -3.44 -12.39 -9.99
C ILE A 173 -1.99 -12.65 -10.41
N LYS A 174 -1.06 -11.72 -10.09
CA LYS A 174 0.38 -11.91 -10.36
C LYS A 174 0.90 -13.22 -9.77
N TYR A 175 0.55 -13.51 -8.51
CA TYR A 175 0.99 -14.74 -7.84
C TYR A 175 0.46 -16.00 -8.53
N ARG A 176 -0.82 -16.01 -8.93
CA ARG A 176 -1.42 -17.16 -9.65
C ARG A 176 -0.75 -17.38 -11.01
N VAL A 177 -0.59 -16.31 -11.79
CA VAL A 177 0.04 -16.37 -13.12
C VAL A 177 1.51 -16.80 -13.02
N SER A 178 2.26 -16.27 -12.05
CA SER A 178 3.65 -16.67 -11.83
C SER A 178 3.81 -18.14 -11.42
N LYS A 179 2.81 -18.74 -10.78
CA LYS A 179 2.82 -20.15 -10.39
C LYS A 179 2.39 -21.08 -11.54
N SER A 180 1.63 -20.58 -12.50
CA SER A 180 1.16 -21.35 -13.65
C SER A 180 2.13 -21.38 -14.83
N VAL A 181 3.19 -20.58 -14.82
CA VAL A 181 4.29 -20.69 -15.79
C VAL A 181 5.31 -21.67 -15.22
N PRO A 182 5.42 -22.91 -15.75
CA PRO A 182 6.47 -23.83 -15.32
C PRO A 182 7.84 -23.19 -15.56
N ALA A 183 8.82 -23.52 -14.73
CA ALA A 183 10.23 -23.19 -14.95
C ALA A 183 10.74 -23.95 -16.19
N THR A 184 10.26 -23.53 -17.36
CA THR A 184 10.65 -24.09 -18.66
C THR A 184 11.70 -23.17 -19.26
N THR A 185 12.93 -23.44 -19.02
CA THR A 185 14.03 -23.38 -20.01
C THR A 185 15.41 -23.54 -19.40
N ASP A 186 15.64 -23.18 -18.13
CA ASP A 186 16.98 -23.29 -17.56
C ASP A 186 17.28 -24.70 -16.97
N GLU A 187 16.26 -25.38 -16.42
CA GLU A 187 16.40 -26.78 -15.99
C GLU A 187 16.48 -27.73 -17.17
N ALA A 188 15.74 -27.50 -18.25
CA ALA A 188 15.86 -28.29 -19.48
C ALA A 188 17.25 -28.13 -20.16
N ARG A 189 17.86 -26.92 -20.04
CA ARG A 189 19.23 -26.70 -20.53
C ARG A 189 20.31 -27.31 -19.65
N SER A 190 20.08 -27.40 -18.33
CA SER A 190 21.03 -28.06 -17.43
C SER A 190 21.04 -29.57 -17.58
N LEU A 191 19.87 -30.17 -17.86
CA LEU A 191 19.75 -31.63 -18.15
C LEU A 191 20.26 -32.00 -19.53
N GLN A 192 20.34 -31.07 -20.49
CA GLN A 192 20.90 -31.30 -21.81
C GLN A 192 22.44 -31.15 -21.86
N LYS A 193 23.07 -30.66 -20.80
CA LYS A 193 24.52 -30.49 -20.68
C LYS A 193 25.17 -31.49 -19.73
N ALA A 194 24.41 -32.40 -19.13
CA ALA A 194 24.86 -33.55 -18.33
C ALA A 194 24.77 -34.84 -19.15
#